data_de65251661a2593375fba12bb651ce08
#
_entry.id   de65251661a2593375fba12bb651ce08
#
_cell.length_a   1.000
_cell.length_b   1.000
_cell.length_c   1.000
_cell.angle_alpha   90.00
_cell.angle_beta   90.00
_cell.angle_gamma   90.00
#
_symmetry.space_group_name_H-M   'P 1'
#
loop_
_entity.id
_entity.type
_entity.pdbx_description
1 polymer ?
#
loop_
_entity_poly.entity_id
_entity_poly.type
_entity_poly.pdbx_seq_one_letter_code
_entity_poly.pdbx_strand_id
1 'polypeptide(L)'
;MKKTLLFLIVAFAVSTLQAQWVNDPATNTKLATASSRACEIYLRTHEASGDTYIQWSDSASNGWSVNLQRINASGIPQWGDAGIHIGSQQFETWSSGYAMAVTSDNNAVTCFANADNECIAIRFDKDGNTLWGEQGISVFNLPEGSLGRLKVELQAGTDGGVWVLAHDFDNAYLRYINADGTSNPAVTISDDESACQDGLMVPGPDGTVFVAYKKLSPKQATYQTLNNEIWVASYNVDGTVATTPVQLMESQYFDKTQLHDIVPDGIGGGYVFICHAGFDDDGFEVPFNTYVFHFDSNGQSTISDLKGIAVHSFDPENNYVNPYATVEPVTHDLILVYRQIDSNTESESRIFANRITTTGEVLWGEGKLIADNEEEWYFLRPTIDAYPDGSGFMVSYQKTPMYDLYYYTFEAYGYDMEANQTWHTQICSVPDFRIYLGNTSGFHNGQNIFVWVTSDGFLYGQNIDMNGTMGPTASVNENGSSLSASIFQNGSNLIVNADNLSQVEIISITGQSIKTVEANGNAADINVSGMTKGLYIVRMNDSNGNIVVKKTVIR
;
A
#
# COMPACT_ATOMS: atom_id res chain seq x y z
N MET A 1 1.82 53.86 50.45
CA MET A 1 1.95 53.55 48.99
C MET A 1 2.47 52.12 48.89
N LYS A 2 1.55 51.17 48.65
CA LYS A 2 1.88 49.75 48.42
C LYS A 2 2.11 49.54 46.95
N LYS A 3 3.32 49.12 46.54
CA LYS A 3 3.65 48.70 45.19
C LYS A 3 3.24 47.24 45.02
N THR A 4 2.16 47.00 44.25
CA THR A 4 1.76 45.70 43.82
C THR A 4 2.64 45.27 42.67
N LEU A 5 3.44 44.20 42.85
CA LEU A 5 4.28 43.61 41.81
C LEU A 5 3.40 42.61 41.04
N LEU A 6 3.11 42.93 39.78
CA LEU A 6 2.33 42.07 38.87
C LEU A 6 3.34 41.05 38.28
N PHE A 7 3.25 39.79 38.71
CA PHE A 7 3.97 38.67 38.06
C PHE A 7 3.22 38.27 36.80
N LEU A 8 3.77 38.58 35.65
CA LEU A 8 3.31 38.06 34.37
C LEU A 8 3.84 36.62 34.24
N ILE A 9 2.98 35.62 34.46
CA ILE A 9 3.29 34.22 34.16
C ILE A 9 3.14 34.07 32.63
N VAL A 10 4.26 34.08 31.94
CA VAL A 10 4.32 33.63 30.54
C VAL A 10 4.24 32.10 30.59
N ALA A 11 3.06 31.57 30.32
CA ALA A 11 2.91 30.16 30.04
C ALA A 11 3.59 29.88 28.70
N PHE A 12 4.82 29.37 28.76
CA PHE A 12 5.40 28.69 27.59
C PHE A 12 4.52 27.45 27.35
N ALA A 13 3.69 27.51 26.32
CA ALA A 13 3.18 26.31 25.72
C ALA A 13 4.40 25.55 25.18
N VAL A 14 4.89 24.59 25.93
CA VAL A 14 5.78 23.57 25.41
C VAL A 14 4.88 22.80 24.42
N SER A 15 4.93 23.20 23.15
CA SER A 15 4.52 22.30 22.08
C SER A 15 5.46 21.10 22.24
N THR A 16 4.95 20.01 22.76
CA THR A 16 5.60 18.71 22.63
C THR A 16 5.80 18.55 21.13
N LEU A 17 7.07 18.62 20.70
CA LEU A 17 7.46 18.14 19.37
C LEU A 17 7.01 16.69 19.35
N GLN A 18 5.85 16.42 18.75
CA GLN A 18 5.41 15.07 18.52
C GLN A 18 6.42 14.43 17.57
N ALA A 19 6.73 13.20 17.83
CA ALA A 19 7.82 12.48 17.20
C ALA A 19 7.68 12.51 15.68
N GLN A 20 8.66 13.12 15.03
CA GLN A 20 9.00 12.80 13.65
C GLN A 20 9.48 11.34 13.59
N TRP A 21 9.46 10.76 12.42
CA TRP A 21 10.07 9.45 12.18
C TRP A 21 11.45 9.37 12.83
N VAL A 22 11.71 8.29 13.56
CA VAL A 22 13.03 8.05 14.17
C VAL A 22 13.95 7.34 13.18
N ASN A 23 15.25 7.48 13.34
CA ASN A 23 16.25 6.84 12.48
C ASN A 23 16.99 5.67 13.17
N ASP A 24 16.44 5.18 14.28
CA ASP A 24 17.02 4.12 15.09
C ASP A 24 16.09 2.89 15.05
N PRO A 25 16.53 1.74 14.51
CA PRO A 25 15.72 0.52 14.44
C PRO A 25 15.37 -0.06 15.81
N ALA A 26 16.06 0.36 16.88
CA ALA A 26 15.76 -0.03 18.26
C ALA A 26 14.70 0.87 18.92
N THR A 27 14.30 1.99 18.27
CA THR A 27 13.37 2.97 18.81
C THR A 27 12.34 3.34 17.74
N ASN A 28 11.29 2.55 17.62
CA ASN A 28 10.28 2.73 16.59
C ASN A 28 9.27 3.84 16.90
N THR A 29 8.69 4.46 15.88
CA THR A 29 7.68 5.50 16.03
C THR A 29 6.34 4.90 16.41
N LYS A 30 5.78 5.29 17.56
CA LYS A 30 4.45 4.85 17.99
C LYS A 30 3.37 5.60 17.22
N LEU A 31 2.45 4.86 16.59
CA LEU A 31 1.41 5.39 15.72
C LEU A 31 0.00 5.30 16.32
N ALA A 32 -0.29 4.26 17.08
CA ALA A 32 -1.58 4.09 17.73
C ALA A 32 -1.48 3.15 18.94
N THR A 33 -2.47 3.26 19.84
CA THR A 33 -2.76 2.24 20.84
C THR A 33 -3.62 1.16 20.22
N ALA A 34 -3.26 -0.11 20.41
CA ALA A 34 -4.00 -1.27 19.94
C ALA A 34 -4.00 -2.33 21.06
N SER A 35 -4.70 -3.45 20.89
CA SER A 35 -4.47 -4.58 21.77
C SER A 35 -3.32 -5.47 21.28
N SER A 36 -2.81 -6.32 22.13
CA SER A 36 -1.82 -7.35 21.75
C SER A 36 -2.38 -8.39 20.76
N ARG A 37 -3.66 -8.30 20.39
CA ARG A 37 -4.33 -9.16 19.41
C ARG A 37 -4.65 -8.45 18.10
N ALA A 38 -4.28 -7.18 17.96
CA ALA A 38 -4.46 -6.47 16.71
C ALA A 38 -3.77 -7.20 15.54
N CYS A 39 -4.42 -7.25 14.40
CA CYS A 39 -3.95 -7.96 13.21
C CYS A 39 -4.56 -7.36 11.93
N GLU A 40 -4.24 -7.94 10.78
CA GLU A 40 -4.77 -7.56 9.47
C GLU A 40 -4.63 -6.05 9.22
N ILE A 41 -3.37 -5.57 9.18
CA ILE A 41 -3.07 -4.14 9.02
C ILE A 41 -3.07 -3.80 7.53
N TYR A 42 -3.84 -2.78 7.16
CA TYR A 42 -3.89 -2.21 5.82
C TYR A 42 -3.42 -0.76 5.84
N LEU A 43 -2.60 -0.40 4.85
CA LEU A 43 -2.14 0.97 4.63
C LEU A 43 -2.63 1.49 3.28
N ARG A 44 -3.05 2.75 3.26
CA ARG A 44 -3.35 3.48 2.03
C ARG A 44 -2.87 4.92 2.17
N THR A 45 -2.09 5.38 1.23
CA THR A 45 -1.53 6.74 1.23
C THR A 45 -2.27 7.62 0.23
N HIS A 46 -2.64 8.80 0.65
CA HIS A 46 -3.15 9.84 -0.24
C HIS A 46 -1.95 10.55 -0.89
N GLU A 47 -1.76 10.36 -2.19
CA GLU A 47 -0.56 10.82 -2.90
C GLU A 47 -0.30 12.33 -2.77
N ALA A 48 -1.33 13.15 -2.95
CA ALA A 48 -1.16 14.60 -2.98
C ALA A 48 -0.77 15.20 -1.63
N SER A 49 -1.21 14.64 -0.50
CA SER A 49 -0.88 15.14 0.85
C SER A 49 0.23 14.35 1.55
N GLY A 50 0.48 13.12 1.15
CA GLY A 50 1.35 12.18 1.86
C GLY A 50 0.76 11.66 3.17
N ASP A 51 -0.53 11.91 3.43
CA ASP A 51 -1.22 11.31 4.56
C ASP A 51 -1.38 9.81 4.36
N THR A 52 -1.05 9.03 5.36
CA THR A 52 -1.26 7.58 5.34
C THR A 52 -2.33 7.20 6.32
N TYR A 53 -3.31 6.46 5.84
CA TYR A 53 -4.38 5.87 6.64
C TYR A 53 -4.01 4.43 6.95
N ILE A 54 -4.20 4.06 8.21
CA ILE A 54 -3.87 2.75 8.75
C ILE A 54 -5.18 2.17 9.29
N GLN A 55 -5.53 0.98 8.83
CA GLN A 55 -6.67 0.22 9.32
C GLN A 55 -6.19 -1.09 9.92
N TRP A 56 -6.75 -1.49 11.05
CA TRP A 56 -6.47 -2.79 11.65
C TRP A 56 -7.71 -3.36 12.32
N SER A 57 -7.76 -4.69 12.43
CA SER A 57 -8.72 -5.36 13.27
C SER A 57 -8.18 -5.50 14.69
N ASP A 58 -9.05 -5.41 15.68
CA ASP A 58 -8.69 -5.61 17.07
C ASP A 58 -9.75 -6.44 17.81
N SER A 59 -9.34 -7.19 18.83
CA SER A 59 -10.27 -7.98 19.59
C SER A 59 -11.18 -7.10 20.46
N ALA A 60 -12.47 -7.36 20.42
CA ALA A 60 -13.50 -6.71 21.21
C ALA A 60 -14.19 -7.72 22.13
N SER A 61 -15.02 -7.25 23.06
CA SER A 61 -15.72 -8.11 24.02
C SER A 61 -16.64 -9.15 23.37
N ASN A 62 -17.16 -8.85 22.16
CA ASN A 62 -18.12 -9.69 21.44
C ASN A 62 -17.63 -10.03 20.03
N GLY A 63 -16.32 -10.16 19.81
CA GLY A 63 -15.76 -10.46 18.49
C GLY A 63 -14.61 -9.52 18.12
N TRP A 64 -14.62 -9.00 16.91
CA TRP A 64 -13.59 -8.13 16.35
C TRP A 64 -14.15 -6.79 15.93
N SER A 65 -13.35 -5.75 15.98
CA SER A 65 -13.71 -4.40 15.57
C SER A 65 -12.69 -3.84 14.58
N VAL A 66 -13.12 -2.91 13.75
CA VAL A 66 -12.26 -2.13 12.86
C VAL A 66 -11.78 -0.88 13.59
N ASN A 67 -10.50 -0.57 13.42
CA ASN A 67 -9.89 0.64 13.95
C ASN A 67 -9.13 1.34 12.83
N LEU A 68 -9.07 2.68 12.92
CA LEU A 68 -8.39 3.50 11.92
C LEU A 68 -7.53 4.56 12.60
N GLN A 69 -6.39 4.86 11.99
CA GLN A 69 -5.55 6.00 12.31
C GLN A 69 -5.15 6.70 11.02
N ARG A 70 -5.03 8.01 11.07
CA ARG A 70 -4.39 8.82 10.02
C ARG A 70 -3.09 9.38 10.56
N ILE A 71 -2.01 9.20 9.83
CA ILE A 71 -0.73 9.86 10.10
C ILE A 71 -0.40 10.80 8.94
N ASN A 72 0.25 11.91 9.26
CA ASN A 72 0.78 12.77 8.21
C ASN A 72 2.12 12.25 7.66
N ALA A 73 2.66 12.86 6.64
CA ALA A 73 3.94 12.47 6.02
C ALA A 73 5.13 12.43 7.01
N SER A 74 5.04 13.13 8.15
CA SER A 74 6.06 13.10 9.21
C SER A 74 5.84 11.97 10.25
N GLY A 75 4.86 11.09 10.04
CA GLY A 75 4.54 10.00 10.97
C GLY A 75 3.77 10.44 12.22
N ILE A 76 3.16 11.64 12.21
CA ILE A 76 2.44 12.16 13.36
C ILE A 76 0.98 11.70 13.29
N PRO A 77 0.46 10.98 14.31
CA PRO A 77 -0.95 10.62 14.41
C PRO A 77 -1.85 11.85 14.41
N GLN A 78 -2.94 11.82 13.64
CA GLN A 78 -3.84 12.95 13.45
C GLN A 78 -5.17 12.79 14.23
N TRP A 79 -5.52 11.56 14.61
CA TRP A 79 -6.76 11.22 15.30
C TRP A 79 -6.52 10.82 16.78
N GLY A 80 -5.46 11.38 17.38
CA GLY A 80 -5.05 11.07 18.76
C GLY A 80 -4.38 9.69 18.89
N ASP A 81 -4.02 9.30 20.10
CA ASP A 81 -3.24 8.08 20.37
C ASP A 81 -4.02 6.79 20.11
N ALA A 82 -5.36 6.81 20.22
CA ALA A 82 -6.18 5.63 20.02
C ALA A 82 -6.70 5.49 18.59
N GLY A 83 -6.63 6.55 17.78
CA GLY A 83 -7.31 6.59 16.48
C GLY A 83 -8.84 6.59 16.62
N ILE A 84 -9.53 6.13 15.58
CA ILE A 84 -10.99 5.95 15.55
C ILE A 84 -11.31 4.46 15.71
N HIS A 85 -12.20 4.16 16.65
CA HIS A 85 -12.69 2.82 16.93
C HIS A 85 -14.14 2.66 16.49
N ILE A 86 -14.42 1.69 15.64
CA ILE A 86 -15.76 1.36 15.16
C ILE A 86 -16.33 0.25 16.08
N GLY A 87 -16.74 0.63 17.30
CA GLY A 87 -17.05 -0.32 18.36
C GLY A 87 -18.46 -0.91 18.36
N SER A 88 -19.41 -0.31 17.64
CA SER A 88 -20.81 -0.77 17.61
C SER A 88 -21.09 -1.82 16.53
N GLN A 89 -20.13 -2.02 15.61
CA GLN A 89 -20.27 -2.91 14.47
C GLN A 89 -19.15 -3.95 14.51
N GLN A 90 -19.42 -5.01 15.25
CA GLN A 90 -18.46 -6.08 15.48
C GLN A 90 -18.73 -7.25 14.54
N PHE A 91 -17.67 -7.88 14.03
CA PHE A 91 -17.75 -9.09 13.24
C PHE A 91 -17.21 -10.29 14.02
N GLU A 92 -17.69 -11.48 13.67
CA GLU A 92 -17.48 -12.68 14.50
C GLU A 92 -16.05 -13.21 14.46
N THR A 93 -15.33 -13.04 13.33
CA THR A 93 -13.99 -13.61 13.15
C THR A 93 -13.02 -12.56 12.61
N TRP A 94 -11.75 -12.69 12.95
CA TRP A 94 -10.66 -11.89 12.39
C TRP A 94 -10.49 -12.06 10.85
N SER A 95 -10.97 -13.19 10.32
CA SER A 95 -10.97 -13.49 8.88
C SER A 95 -12.18 -12.93 8.13
N SER A 96 -13.14 -12.32 8.82
CA SER A 96 -14.23 -11.61 8.14
C SER A 96 -13.64 -10.41 7.41
N GLY A 97 -13.88 -10.33 6.10
CA GLY A 97 -13.28 -9.32 5.25
C GLY A 97 -13.65 -7.91 5.66
N TYR A 98 -12.67 -7.07 5.72
CA TYR A 98 -12.80 -5.63 5.76
C TYR A 98 -11.75 -5.01 4.86
N ALA A 99 -12.06 -3.87 4.30
CA ALA A 99 -11.19 -3.18 3.35
C ALA A 99 -11.20 -1.68 3.58
N MET A 100 -10.18 -1.02 3.08
CA MET A 100 -10.05 0.44 3.12
C MET A 100 -9.62 0.98 1.76
N ALA A 101 -10.22 2.10 1.36
CA ALA A 101 -9.76 2.92 0.25
C ALA A 101 -9.59 4.38 0.72
N VAL A 102 -8.67 5.10 0.07
CA VAL A 102 -8.49 6.54 0.25
C VAL A 102 -8.83 7.21 -1.06
N THR A 103 -9.78 8.14 -1.01
CA THR A 103 -10.30 8.84 -2.18
C THR A 103 -9.47 10.08 -2.52
N SER A 104 -9.59 10.56 -3.74
CA SER A 104 -8.81 11.70 -4.27
C SER A 104 -8.98 13.02 -3.49
N ASP A 105 -10.04 13.14 -2.69
CA ASP A 105 -10.32 14.28 -1.80
C ASP A 105 -9.79 14.08 -0.37
N ASN A 106 -8.86 13.11 -0.18
CA ASN A 106 -8.21 12.78 1.09
C ASN A 106 -9.18 12.31 2.19
N ASN A 107 -10.18 11.52 1.81
CA ASN A 107 -11.08 10.86 2.75
C ASN A 107 -10.83 9.36 2.78
N ALA A 108 -10.98 8.73 3.94
CA ALA A 108 -10.90 7.28 4.07
C ALA A 108 -12.30 6.66 4.03
N VAL A 109 -12.44 5.58 3.28
CA VAL A 109 -13.64 4.73 3.31
C VAL A 109 -13.23 3.37 3.83
N THR A 110 -13.91 2.88 4.86
CA THR A 110 -13.80 1.50 5.34
C THR A 110 -15.09 0.75 5.06
N CYS A 111 -14.99 -0.52 4.70
CA CYS A 111 -16.13 -1.40 4.50
C CYS A 111 -15.89 -2.74 5.20
N PHE A 112 -16.93 -3.27 5.82
CA PHE A 112 -16.88 -4.54 6.56
C PHE A 112 -18.27 -5.17 6.65
N ALA A 113 -18.32 -6.47 6.94
CA ALA A 113 -19.58 -7.16 7.25
C ALA A 113 -19.85 -7.11 8.75
N ASN A 114 -21.07 -6.72 9.14
CA ASN A 114 -21.52 -6.75 10.52
C ASN A 114 -22.19 -8.10 10.89
N ALA A 115 -22.56 -8.28 12.17
CA ALA A 115 -23.19 -9.50 12.66
C ALA A 115 -24.60 -9.76 12.10
N ASP A 116 -25.22 -8.76 11.49
CA ASP A 116 -26.56 -8.86 10.88
C ASP A 116 -26.54 -9.23 9.40
N ASN A 117 -25.40 -9.69 8.87
CA ASN A 117 -25.15 -9.99 7.45
C ASN A 117 -25.25 -8.76 6.53
N GLU A 118 -25.01 -7.57 7.05
CA GLU A 118 -24.92 -6.37 6.23
C GLU A 118 -23.47 -6.02 5.96
N CYS A 119 -23.19 -5.67 4.71
CA CYS A 119 -21.94 -5.03 4.33
C CYS A 119 -22.09 -3.52 4.50
N ILE A 120 -21.37 -2.93 5.46
CA ILE A 120 -21.48 -1.52 5.84
C ILE A 120 -20.25 -0.76 5.36
N ALA A 121 -20.44 0.41 4.74
CA ALA A 121 -19.38 1.34 4.42
C ALA A 121 -19.48 2.63 5.22
N ILE A 122 -18.36 3.10 5.77
CA ILE A 122 -18.27 4.36 6.51
C ILE A 122 -17.17 5.20 5.87
N ARG A 123 -17.47 6.48 5.64
CA ARG A 123 -16.53 7.46 5.10
C ARG A 123 -16.15 8.46 6.16
N PHE A 124 -14.85 8.69 6.33
CA PHE A 124 -14.27 9.66 7.24
C PHE A 124 -13.54 10.76 6.49
N ASP A 125 -13.74 12.00 6.90
CA ASP A 125 -12.91 13.10 6.44
C ASP A 125 -11.51 13.06 7.10
N LYS A 126 -10.62 13.93 6.65
CA LYS A 126 -9.26 14.03 7.23
C LYS A 126 -9.24 14.38 8.72
N ASP A 127 -10.31 14.94 9.27
CA ASP A 127 -10.43 15.32 10.68
C ASP A 127 -11.11 14.22 11.52
N GLY A 128 -11.51 13.10 10.89
CA GLY A 128 -12.11 11.94 11.52
C GLY A 128 -13.63 12.01 11.68
N ASN A 129 -14.30 12.98 11.05
CA ASN A 129 -15.75 13.07 11.06
C ASN A 129 -16.37 12.13 10.02
N THR A 130 -17.48 11.49 10.36
CA THR A 130 -18.23 10.64 9.43
C THR A 130 -19.03 11.49 8.42
N LEU A 131 -18.87 11.20 7.13
CA LEU A 131 -19.55 11.93 6.05
C LEU A 131 -20.85 11.25 5.59
N TRP A 132 -20.98 9.94 5.78
CA TRP A 132 -22.16 9.15 5.42
C TRP A 132 -23.04 8.78 6.64
N GLY A 133 -22.96 9.57 7.71
CA GLY A 133 -23.62 9.32 8.98
C GLY A 133 -22.81 8.42 9.93
N GLU A 134 -23.18 8.43 11.21
CA GLU A 134 -22.41 7.72 12.26
C GLU A 134 -22.43 6.19 12.09
N GLN A 135 -23.49 5.65 11.52
CA GLN A 135 -23.65 4.21 11.28
C GLN A 135 -23.18 3.78 9.87
N GLY A 136 -22.74 4.74 9.05
CA GLY A 136 -22.43 4.50 7.64
C GLY A 136 -23.66 4.16 6.80
N ILE A 137 -23.42 3.52 5.67
CA ILE A 137 -24.47 3.10 4.71
C ILE A 137 -24.43 1.59 4.50
N SER A 138 -25.59 0.97 4.37
CA SER A 138 -25.71 -0.43 3.96
C SER A 138 -25.42 -0.56 2.46
N VAL A 139 -24.37 -1.30 2.13
CA VAL A 139 -23.95 -1.54 0.74
C VAL A 139 -24.66 -2.76 0.18
N PHE A 140 -24.63 -3.87 0.93
CA PHE A 140 -25.26 -5.12 0.58
C PHE A 140 -25.94 -5.74 1.80
N ASN A 141 -27.13 -6.34 1.56
CA ASN A 141 -27.74 -7.30 2.48
C ASN A 141 -27.41 -8.69 1.95
N LEU A 142 -26.61 -9.42 2.69
CA LEU A 142 -26.08 -10.71 2.25
C LEU A 142 -26.99 -11.85 2.66
N PRO A 143 -26.98 -12.99 1.97
CA PRO A 143 -27.71 -14.16 2.38
C PRO A 143 -27.33 -14.63 3.80
N GLU A 144 -28.31 -15.22 4.51
CA GLU A 144 -28.05 -15.80 5.84
C GLU A 144 -26.97 -16.89 5.73
N GLY A 145 -25.96 -16.84 6.61
CA GLY A 145 -24.83 -17.76 6.63
C GLY A 145 -23.60 -17.31 5.84
N SER A 146 -23.65 -16.12 5.20
CA SER A 146 -22.45 -15.52 4.53
C SER A 146 -21.39 -15.06 5.52
N LEU A 147 -21.73 -14.86 6.79
CA LEU A 147 -20.80 -14.45 7.86
C LEU A 147 -19.66 -15.47 8.05
N GLY A 148 -18.45 -14.94 8.24
CA GLY A 148 -17.22 -15.73 8.41
C GLY A 148 -16.63 -16.24 7.10
N ARG A 149 -17.28 -15.97 5.96
CA ARG A 149 -16.82 -16.34 4.62
C ARG A 149 -16.73 -15.16 3.68
N LEU A 150 -17.27 -14.02 4.12
CA LEU A 150 -17.30 -12.81 3.32
C LEU A 150 -15.94 -12.16 3.28
N LYS A 151 -15.46 -11.90 2.08
CA LYS A 151 -14.36 -10.98 1.83
C LYS A 151 -14.91 -9.71 1.19
N VAL A 152 -14.28 -8.60 1.50
CA VAL A 152 -14.63 -7.28 0.98
C VAL A 152 -13.39 -6.63 0.40
N GLU A 153 -13.53 -6.03 -0.78
CA GLU A 153 -12.51 -5.22 -1.42
C GLU A 153 -13.04 -3.81 -1.69
N LEU A 154 -12.18 -2.82 -1.60
CA LEU A 154 -12.48 -1.43 -1.91
C LEU A 154 -11.47 -0.89 -2.92
N GLN A 155 -11.97 -0.22 -3.95
CA GLN A 155 -11.18 0.53 -4.91
C GLN A 155 -11.70 1.96 -5.02
N ALA A 156 -10.83 2.95 -4.83
CA ALA A 156 -11.20 4.35 -5.01
C ALA A 156 -11.57 4.64 -6.46
N GLY A 157 -12.66 5.38 -6.65
CA GLY A 157 -13.06 5.93 -7.93
C GLY A 157 -12.37 7.26 -8.22
N THR A 158 -12.42 7.69 -9.48
CA THR A 158 -11.77 8.94 -9.94
C THR A 158 -12.50 10.22 -9.53
N ASP A 159 -13.78 10.11 -9.14
CA ASP A 159 -14.68 11.20 -8.78
C ASP A 159 -14.91 11.37 -7.27
N GLY A 160 -14.08 10.68 -6.45
CA GLY A 160 -14.20 10.65 -5.01
C GLY A 160 -15.19 9.62 -4.47
N GLY A 161 -15.85 8.84 -5.33
CA GLY A 161 -16.62 7.66 -4.95
C GLY A 161 -15.74 6.43 -4.73
N VAL A 162 -16.36 5.29 -4.46
CA VAL A 162 -15.66 4.01 -4.24
C VAL A 162 -16.42 2.83 -4.84
N TRP A 163 -15.66 1.89 -5.38
CA TRP A 163 -16.14 0.57 -5.72
C TRP A 163 -16.07 -0.33 -4.49
N VAL A 164 -17.12 -1.12 -4.27
CA VAL A 164 -17.19 -2.15 -3.23
C VAL A 164 -17.47 -3.48 -3.91
N LEU A 165 -16.58 -4.43 -3.71
CA LEU A 165 -16.75 -5.83 -4.09
C LEU A 165 -16.89 -6.65 -2.81
N ALA A 166 -17.98 -7.40 -2.71
CA ALA A 166 -18.19 -8.34 -1.61
C ALA A 166 -18.41 -9.73 -2.19
N HIS A 167 -17.70 -10.73 -1.68
CA HIS A 167 -17.88 -12.10 -2.16
C HIS A 167 -17.83 -13.12 -1.01
N ASP A 168 -18.63 -14.15 -1.15
CA ASP A 168 -18.61 -15.37 -0.35
C ASP A 168 -18.08 -16.54 -1.21
N PHE A 169 -18.31 -17.79 -0.80
CA PHE A 169 -17.88 -18.95 -1.60
C PHE A 169 -18.68 -19.17 -2.89
N ASP A 170 -19.86 -18.58 -3.01
CA ASP A 170 -20.80 -18.87 -4.10
C ASP A 170 -21.09 -17.66 -4.98
N ASN A 171 -21.01 -16.45 -4.42
CA ASN A 171 -21.45 -15.24 -5.10
C ASN A 171 -20.47 -14.08 -4.90
N ALA A 172 -20.41 -13.23 -5.93
CA ALA A 172 -19.72 -11.95 -5.85
C ALA A 172 -20.68 -10.83 -6.27
N TYR A 173 -20.64 -9.74 -5.50
CA TYR A 173 -21.49 -8.57 -5.64
C TYR A 173 -20.63 -7.34 -5.77
N LEU A 174 -20.88 -6.54 -6.82
CA LEU A 174 -20.16 -5.30 -7.08
C LEU A 174 -21.12 -4.12 -7.04
N ARG A 175 -20.67 -3.00 -6.43
CA ARG A 175 -21.45 -1.75 -6.41
C ARG A 175 -20.52 -0.53 -6.36
N TYR A 176 -20.91 0.53 -7.04
CA TYR A 176 -20.30 1.84 -6.90
C TYR A 176 -21.10 2.70 -5.93
N ILE A 177 -20.39 3.40 -5.04
CA ILE A 177 -20.93 4.37 -4.10
C ILE A 177 -20.37 5.73 -4.45
N ASN A 178 -21.25 6.68 -4.73
CA ASN A 178 -20.85 8.05 -5.05
C ASN A 178 -20.26 8.76 -3.82
N ALA A 179 -19.53 9.83 -4.05
CA ALA A 179 -18.91 10.63 -2.98
C ALA A 179 -19.90 11.13 -1.92
N ASP A 180 -21.15 11.38 -2.30
CA ASP A 180 -22.23 11.83 -1.42
C ASP A 180 -22.91 10.69 -0.62
N GLY A 181 -22.51 9.44 -0.83
CA GLY A 181 -23.07 8.25 -0.17
C GLY A 181 -24.25 7.62 -0.91
N THR A 182 -24.69 8.17 -2.04
CA THR A 182 -25.73 7.51 -2.85
C THR A 182 -25.14 6.29 -3.56
N SER A 183 -25.89 5.20 -3.57
CA SER A 183 -25.44 3.93 -4.14
C SER A 183 -26.01 3.72 -5.53
N ASN A 184 -25.17 3.33 -6.47
CA ASN A 184 -25.59 2.87 -7.79
C ASN A 184 -26.15 1.42 -7.72
N PRO A 185 -26.80 0.91 -8.79
CA PRO A 185 -27.30 -0.46 -8.80
C PRO A 185 -26.20 -1.48 -8.48
N ALA A 186 -26.53 -2.51 -7.70
CA ALA A 186 -25.64 -3.62 -7.46
C ALA A 186 -25.61 -4.57 -8.65
N VAL A 187 -24.44 -5.15 -8.93
CA VAL A 187 -24.22 -6.19 -9.92
C VAL A 187 -23.92 -7.50 -9.20
N THR A 188 -24.56 -8.59 -9.61
CA THR A 188 -24.15 -9.94 -9.24
C THR A 188 -23.25 -10.48 -10.35
N ILE A 189 -22.01 -10.81 -10.03
CA ILE A 189 -21.02 -11.33 -10.99
C ILE A 189 -21.23 -12.82 -11.21
N SER A 190 -21.59 -13.57 -10.17
CA SER A 190 -21.96 -14.99 -10.25
C SER A 190 -23.29 -15.19 -11.01
N ASP A 191 -23.45 -16.36 -11.59
CA ASP A 191 -24.68 -16.79 -12.26
C ASP A 191 -25.29 -18.03 -11.57
N ASP A 192 -26.38 -18.58 -12.14
CA ASP A 192 -27.05 -19.76 -11.59
C ASP A 192 -26.25 -21.05 -11.80
N GLU A 193 -25.33 -21.07 -12.76
CA GLU A 193 -24.57 -22.24 -13.17
C GLU A 193 -23.18 -22.29 -12.56
N SER A 194 -22.63 -21.12 -12.16
CA SER A 194 -21.26 -21.00 -11.65
C SER A 194 -21.18 -20.19 -10.37
N ALA A 195 -20.29 -20.61 -9.46
CA ALA A 195 -19.87 -19.82 -8.31
C ALA A 195 -18.76 -18.85 -8.71
N CYS A 196 -18.69 -17.74 -7.98
CA CYS A 196 -17.66 -16.72 -8.17
C CYS A 196 -16.95 -16.47 -6.83
N GLN A 197 -15.64 -16.69 -6.79
CA GLN A 197 -14.81 -16.62 -5.58
C GLN A 197 -13.58 -15.77 -5.80
N ASP A 198 -12.95 -15.38 -4.67
CA ASP A 198 -11.67 -14.69 -4.61
C ASP A 198 -11.59 -13.46 -5.53
N GLY A 199 -12.68 -12.67 -5.56
CA GLY A 199 -12.74 -11.47 -6.38
C GLY A 199 -11.77 -10.38 -5.90
N LEU A 200 -11.01 -9.79 -6.83
CA LEU A 200 -10.04 -8.72 -6.60
C LEU A 200 -10.26 -7.61 -7.64
N MET A 201 -9.91 -6.37 -7.28
CA MET A 201 -10.18 -5.20 -8.14
C MET A 201 -8.95 -4.36 -8.40
N VAL A 202 -8.88 -3.80 -9.63
CA VAL A 202 -7.98 -2.70 -9.99
C VAL A 202 -8.72 -1.63 -10.78
N PRO A 203 -8.26 -0.37 -10.73
CA PRO A 203 -8.87 0.69 -11.52
C PRO A 203 -8.70 0.41 -13.01
N GLY A 204 -9.76 0.60 -13.76
CA GLY A 204 -9.75 0.58 -15.22
C GLY A 204 -9.75 1.99 -15.82
N PRO A 205 -9.68 2.12 -17.16
CA PRO A 205 -9.77 3.42 -17.83
C PRO A 205 -11.14 4.08 -17.62
N ASP A 206 -11.18 5.41 -17.73
CA ASP A 206 -12.41 6.23 -17.72
C ASP A 206 -13.33 6.01 -16.49
N GLY A 207 -12.74 5.67 -15.33
CA GLY A 207 -13.46 5.46 -14.08
C GLY A 207 -14.14 4.09 -13.97
N THR A 208 -13.88 3.17 -14.89
CA THR A 208 -14.28 1.77 -14.79
C THR A 208 -13.45 1.04 -13.73
N VAL A 209 -13.87 -0.18 -13.38
CA VAL A 209 -13.11 -1.10 -12.54
C VAL A 209 -12.97 -2.44 -13.25
N PHE A 210 -11.79 -3.02 -13.21
CA PHE A 210 -11.60 -4.43 -13.54
C PHE A 210 -11.77 -5.28 -12.28
N VAL A 211 -12.49 -6.38 -12.45
CA VAL A 211 -12.64 -7.43 -11.42
C VAL A 211 -12.05 -8.72 -11.98
N ALA A 212 -11.02 -9.23 -11.35
CA ALA A 212 -10.54 -10.60 -11.57
C ALA A 212 -11.20 -11.51 -10.54
N TYR A 213 -11.67 -12.67 -10.95
CA TYR A 213 -12.36 -13.61 -10.08
C TYR A 213 -12.17 -15.06 -10.51
N LYS A 214 -12.27 -15.96 -9.55
CA LYS A 214 -12.29 -17.40 -9.77
C LYS A 214 -13.71 -17.87 -10.06
N LYS A 215 -13.92 -18.42 -11.24
CA LYS A 215 -15.21 -18.99 -11.67
C LYS A 215 -15.16 -20.50 -11.56
N LEU A 216 -16.15 -21.07 -10.92
CA LEU A 216 -16.26 -22.50 -10.64
C LEU A 216 -17.53 -23.07 -11.24
N SER A 217 -17.41 -24.04 -12.13
CA SER A 217 -18.54 -24.65 -12.84
C SER A 217 -18.49 -26.16 -12.76
N PRO A 218 -19.63 -26.83 -12.50
CA PRO A 218 -20.92 -26.29 -12.07
C PRO A 218 -20.93 -25.90 -10.58
N LYS A 219 -21.76 -24.93 -10.19
CA LYS A 219 -21.83 -24.30 -8.86
C LYS A 219 -21.92 -25.27 -7.65
N GLN A 220 -22.45 -26.45 -7.84
CA GLN A 220 -22.66 -27.45 -6.78
C GLN A 220 -21.89 -28.75 -6.99
N ALA A 221 -20.87 -28.76 -7.83
CA ALA A 221 -20.09 -29.95 -8.09
C ALA A 221 -19.18 -30.31 -6.89
N THR A 222 -18.81 -31.58 -6.81
CA THR A 222 -17.75 -32.02 -5.90
C THR A 222 -16.39 -31.54 -6.42
N TYR A 223 -15.41 -31.38 -5.54
CA TYR A 223 -14.04 -30.91 -5.86
C TYR A 223 -13.37 -31.66 -7.04
N GLN A 224 -13.79 -32.87 -7.34
CA GLN A 224 -13.23 -33.70 -8.42
C GLN A 224 -13.78 -33.41 -9.81
N THR A 225 -14.84 -32.60 -9.93
CA THR A 225 -15.56 -32.36 -11.19
C THR A 225 -15.72 -30.88 -11.54
N LEU A 226 -15.07 -30.00 -10.77
CA LEU A 226 -15.12 -28.56 -10.97
C LEU A 226 -14.11 -28.10 -12.01
N ASN A 227 -14.55 -27.36 -13.00
CA ASN A 227 -13.66 -26.50 -13.77
C ASN A 227 -13.37 -25.26 -12.94
N ASN A 228 -12.11 -24.94 -12.83
CA ASN A 228 -11.57 -23.79 -12.12
C ASN A 228 -10.96 -22.83 -13.16
N GLU A 229 -11.56 -21.67 -13.27
CA GLU A 229 -11.20 -20.68 -14.28
C GLU A 229 -10.94 -19.34 -13.61
N ILE A 230 -9.97 -18.60 -14.11
CA ILE A 230 -9.76 -17.19 -13.74
C ILE A 230 -10.29 -16.33 -14.89
N TRP A 231 -11.19 -15.44 -14.54
CA TRP A 231 -11.80 -14.49 -15.46
C TRP A 231 -11.52 -13.06 -15.05
N VAL A 232 -11.52 -12.16 -16.02
CA VAL A 232 -11.50 -10.72 -15.80
C VAL A 232 -12.68 -10.08 -16.54
N ALA A 233 -13.33 -9.13 -15.88
CA ALA A 233 -14.42 -8.33 -16.45
C ALA A 233 -14.28 -6.88 -16.01
N SER A 234 -14.72 -5.94 -16.85
CA SER A 234 -14.75 -4.52 -16.52
C SER A 234 -16.17 -4.00 -16.40
N TYR A 235 -16.38 -3.09 -15.44
CA TYR A 235 -17.69 -2.53 -15.12
C TYR A 235 -17.68 -1.01 -15.11
N ASN A 236 -18.75 -0.41 -15.65
CA ASN A 236 -19.04 1.01 -15.54
C ASN A 236 -19.66 1.34 -14.17
N VAL A 237 -19.55 2.58 -13.72
CA VAL A 237 -20.09 3.05 -12.43
C VAL A 237 -21.61 2.80 -12.28
N ASP A 238 -22.35 2.70 -13.37
CA ASP A 238 -23.79 2.39 -13.37
C ASP A 238 -24.10 0.88 -13.22
N GLY A 239 -23.06 0.03 -13.11
CA GLY A 239 -23.14 -1.41 -12.98
C GLY A 239 -23.22 -2.17 -14.31
N THR A 240 -23.22 -1.50 -15.46
CA THR A 240 -23.18 -2.19 -16.76
C THR A 240 -21.79 -2.74 -17.05
N VAL A 241 -21.71 -3.88 -17.74
CA VAL A 241 -20.44 -4.46 -18.20
C VAL A 241 -19.81 -3.52 -19.24
N ALA A 242 -18.58 -3.08 -18.99
CA ALA A 242 -17.85 -2.20 -19.90
C ALA A 242 -17.12 -2.98 -21.00
N THR A 243 -16.52 -4.14 -20.64
CA THR A 243 -15.87 -5.05 -21.60
C THR A 243 -16.41 -6.46 -21.43
N THR A 244 -16.50 -7.22 -22.52
CA THR A 244 -16.89 -8.64 -22.46
C THR A 244 -15.93 -9.39 -21.54
N PRO A 245 -16.44 -10.21 -20.57
CA PRO A 245 -15.57 -11.00 -19.72
C PRO A 245 -14.63 -11.90 -20.51
N VAL A 246 -13.37 -11.98 -20.09
CA VAL A 246 -12.31 -12.74 -20.73
C VAL A 246 -11.76 -13.78 -19.77
N GLN A 247 -11.60 -15.01 -20.23
CA GLN A 247 -10.94 -16.08 -19.51
C GLN A 247 -9.43 -15.91 -19.62
N LEU A 248 -8.77 -15.87 -18.48
CA LEU A 248 -7.29 -15.80 -18.40
C LEU A 248 -6.68 -17.18 -18.16
N MET A 249 -7.35 -18.02 -17.38
CA MET A 249 -6.81 -19.32 -16.96
C MET A 249 -7.88 -20.38 -16.94
N GLU A 250 -7.51 -21.62 -17.26
CA GLU A 250 -8.33 -22.82 -17.12
C GLU A 250 -7.54 -23.93 -16.37
N SER A 251 -8.18 -24.56 -15.39
CA SER A 251 -7.64 -25.71 -14.68
C SER A 251 -8.74 -26.68 -14.27
N GLN A 252 -8.43 -27.97 -14.22
CA GLN A 252 -9.36 -29.03 -13.77
C GLN A 252 -9.31 -29.25 -12.25
N TYR A 253 -8.45 -28.52 -11.49
CA TYR A 253 -8.16 -28.81 -10.09
C TYR A 253 -8.43 -27.61 -9.20
N PHE A 254 -9.56 -27.63 -8.54
CA PHE A 254 -10.10 -26.53 -7.75
C PHE A 254 -9.27 -26.18 -6.50
N ASP A 255 -8.98 -27.17 -5.68
CA ASP A 255 -8.35 -27.00 -4.37
C ASP A 255 -6.86 -26.65 -4.45
N LYS A 256 -6.31 -26.68 -5.65
CA LYS A 256 -4.90 -26.44 -5.93
C LYS A 256 -4.63 -25.09 -6.60
N THR A 257 -5.66 -24.28 -6.81
CA THR A 257 -5.51 -22.94 -7.39
C THR A 257 -5.93 -21.87 -6.40
N GLN A 258 -5.01 -20.95 -6.12
CA GLN A 258 -5.24 -19.78 -5.27
C GLN A 258 -5.01 -18.52 -6.09
N LEU A 259 -6.06 -17.71 -6.25
CA LEU A 259 -5.91 -16.35 -6.77
C LEU A 259 -5.27 -15.51 -5.66
N HIS A 260 -4.05 -15.06 -5.89
CA HIS A 260 -3.27 -14.35 -4.88
C HIS A 260 -3.55 -12.87 -4.88
N ASP A 261 -3.35 -12.23 -6.04
CA ASP A 261 -3.52 -10.78 -6.13
C ASP A 261 -3.70 -10.33 -7.59
N ILE A 262 -4.07 -9.07 -7.74
CA ILE A 262 -4.14 -8.32 -8.97
C ILE A 262 -3.45 -6.97 -8.77
N VAL A 263 -2.60 -6.57 -9.70
CA VAL A 263 -1.92 -5.27 -9.66
C VAL A 263 -2.13 -4.51 -10.96
N PRO A 264 -2.43 -3.20 -10.91
CA PRO A 264 -2.58 -2.40 -12.13
C PRO A 264 -1.24 -2.26 -12.84
N ASP A 265 -1.25 -2.31 -14.17
CA ASP A 265 -0.04 -2.18 -14.99
C ASP A 265 0.42 -0.72 -15.20
N GLY A 266 -0.34 0.25 -14.71
CA GLY A 266 -0.06 1.68 -14.88
C GLY A 266 -0.46 2.26 -16.24
N ILE A 267 -0.99 1.45 -17.18
CA ILE A 267 -1.46 1.85 -18.52
C ILE A 267 -2.91 1.44 -18.79
N GLY A 268 -3.62 1.05 -17.74
CA GLY A 268 -5.05 0.80 -17.74
C GLY A 268 -5.47 -0.66 -17.83
N GLY A 269 -4.54 -1.58 -17.89
CA GLY A 269 -4.72 -3.03 -17.71
C GLY A 269 -4.22 -3.51 -16.35
N GLY A 270 -3.86 -4.80 -16.26
CA GLY A 270 -3.34 -5.34 -15.01
C GLY A 270 -2.77 -6.75 -15.13
N TYR A 271 -2.02 -7.11 -14.10
CA TYR A 271 -1.48 -8.45 -13.90
C TYR A 271 -2.29 -9.20 -12.85
N VAL A 272 -2.56 -10.46 -13.13
CA VAL A 272 -3.17 -11.41 -12.20
C VAL A 272 -2.15 -12.50 -11.92
N PHE A 273 -1.94 -12.85 -10.67
CA PHE A 273 -1.06 -13.95 -10.34
C PHE A 273 -1.69 -14.92 -9.35
N ILE A 274 -1.39 -16.18 -9.56
CA ILE A 274 -1.96 -17.30 -8.84
C ILE A 274 -0.87 -18.24 -8.35
N CYS A 275 -1.13 -18.97 -7.27
CA CYS A 275 -0.41 -20.20 -6.96
C CYS A 275 -1.23 -21.40 -7.39
N HIS A 276 -0.61 -22.32 -8.10
CA HIS A 276 -1.26 -23.52 -8.62
C HIS A 276 -0.35 -24.72 -8.54
N ALA A 277 -0.86 -25.84 -8.05
CA ALA A 277 -0.25 -27.14 -8.20
C ALA A 277 -0.82 -27.81 -9.45
N GLY A 278 0.05 -28.36 -10.28
CA GLY A 278 -0.31 -29.09 -11.48
C GLY A 278 -0.23 -30.60 -11.29
N PHE A 279 -0.20 -31.27 -12.43
CA PHE A 279 0.09 -32.71 -12.50
C PHE A 279 1.13 -32.93 -13.60
N ASP A 280 2.02 -33.89 -13.37
CA ASP A 280 2.96 -34.31 -14.40
C ASP A 280 2.27 -35.16 -15.49
N ASP A 281 3.03 -35.57 -16.50
CA ASP A 281 2.53 -36.40 -17.62
C ASP A 281 2.02 -37.77 -17.17
N ASP A 282 2.43 -38.26 -16.02
CA ASP A 282 2.01 -39.53 -15.40
C ASP A 282 0.80 -39.34 -14.46
N GLY A 283 0.35 -38.09 -14.25
CA GLY A 283 -0.82 -37.72 -13.45
C GLY A 283 -0.54 -37.64 -11.95
N PHE A 284 0.73 -37.52 -11.53
CA PHE A 284 1.10 -37.25 -10.14
C PHE A 284 1.07 -35.74 -9.87
N GLU A 285 0.61 -35.38 -8.66
CA GLU A 285 0.61 -33.99 -8.21
C GLU A 285 2.06 -33.46 -8.18
N VAL A 286 2.25 -32.27 -8.78
CA VAL A 286 3.52 -31.55 -8.75
C VAL A 286 3.46 -30.40 -7.76
N PRO A 287 4.61 -29.94 -7.23
CA PRO A 287 4.68 -28.83 -6.32
C PRO A 287 4.04 -27.55 -6.86
N PHE A 288 3.59 -26.69 -5.95
CA PHE A 288 3.02 -25.38 -6.30
C PHE A 288 4.02 -24.50 -7.01
N ASN A 289 3.54 -23.80 -8.05
CA ASN A 289 4.27 -22.74 -8.70
C ASN A 289 3.39 -21.49 -8.80
N THR A 290 4.02 -20.34 -8.90
CA THR A 290 3.34 -19.07 -9.18
C THR A 290 3.26 -18.87 -10.70
N TYR A 291 2.06 -18.53 -11.17
CA TYR A 291 1.79 -18.23 -12.58
C TYR A 291 1.25 -16.80 -12.71
N VAL A 292 1.63 -16.14 -13.79
CA VAL A 292 1.27 -14.76 -14.11
C VAL A 292 0.45 -14.71 -15.38
N PHE A 293 -0.59 -13.90 -15.37
CA PHE A 293 -1.43 -13.52 -16.50
C PHE A 293 -1.44 -12.00 -16.62
N HIS A 294 -1.71 -11.48 -17.80
CA HIS A 294 -1.86 -10.05 -18.04
C HIS A 294 -3.03 -9.77 -18.99
N PHE A 295 -3.74 -8.68 -18.73
CA PHE A 295 -4.79 -8.15 -19.59
C PHE A 295 -4.55 -6.65 -19.85
N ASP A 296 -4.91 -6.22 -21.05
CA ASP A 296 -4.77 -4.82 -21.49
C ASP A 296 -5.93 -3.93 -21.00
N SER A 297 -5.89 -2.64 -21.35
CA SER A 297 -6.91 -1.65 -21.02
C SER A 297 -8.30 -1.94 -21.61
N ASN A 298 -8.43 -2.88 -22.55
CA ASN A 298 -9.69 -3.37 -23.09
C ASN A 298 -10.13 -4.68 -22.42
N GLY A 299 -9.42 -5.15 -21.40
CA GLY A 299 -9.65 -6.40 -20.71
C GLY A 299 -9.28 -7.64 -21.53
N GLN A 300 -8.49 -7.49 -22.62
CA GLN A 300 -8.07 -8.61 -23.43
C GLN A 300 -6.79 -9.22 -22.91
N SER A 301 -6.74 -10.56 -22.80
CA SER A 301 -5.50 -11.24 -22.43
C SER A 301 -4.41 -10.97 -23.45
N THR A 302 -3.25 -10.55 -22.98
CA THR A 302 -2.04 -10.39 -23.81
C THR A 302 -1.15 -11.64 -23.77
N ILE A 303 -1.41 -12.56 -22.83
CA ILE A 303 -0.79 -13.88 -22.71
C ILE A 303 -1.81 -14.92 -23.19
N SER A 304 -1.57 -15.52 -24.33
CA SER A 304 -2.53 -16.41 -24.98
C SER A 304 -2.60 -17.83 -24.37
N ASP A 305 -1.61 -18.22 -23.57
CA ASP A 305 -1.57 -19.52 -22.92
C ASP A 305 -2.44 -19.47 -21.65
N LEU A 306 -3.53 -20.22 -21.62
CA LEU A 306 -4.42 -20.33 -20.46
C LEU A 306 -3.77 -21.03 -19.24
N LYS A 307 -2.57 -21.55 -19.37
CA LYS A 307 -1.76 -22.02 -18.24
C LYS A 307 -1.02 -20.87 -17.55
N GLY A 308 -0.86 -19.71 -18.23
CA GLY A 308 -0.10 -18.58 -17.74
C GLY A 308 1.41 -18.76 -17.86
N ILE A 309 2.14 -17.78 -17.37
CA ILE A 309 3.62 -17.77 -17.36
C ILE A 309 4.09 -18.20 -15.97
N ALA A 310 4.78 -19.33 -15.91
CA ALA A 310 5.40 -19.80 -14.67
C ALA A 310 6.60 -18.90 -14.29
N VAL A 311 6.71 -18.54 -13.02
CA VAL A 311 7.83 -17.72 -12.52
C VAL A 311 9.14 -18.51 -12.40
N HIS A 312 9.03 -19.82 -12.36
CA HIS A 312 10.15 -20.75 -12.32
C HIS A 312 9.81 -21.98 -13.17
N SER A 313 10.81 -22.63 -13.76
CA SER A 313 10.59 -23.92 -14.46
C SER A 313 10.15 -24.99 -13.46
N PHE A 314 9.61 -26.09 -14.00
CA PHE A 314 9.18 -27.22 -13.16
C PHE A 314 10.32 -27.74 -12.29
N ASP A 315 10.05 -27.84 -10.99
CA ASP A 315 10.96 -28.35 -9.97
C ASP A 315 10.19 -29.29 -9.02
N PRO A 316 10.49 -30.62 -9.04
CA PRO A 316 9.75 -31.57 -8.23
C PRO A 316 10.07 -31.50 -6.72
N GLU A 317 11.12 -30.79 -6.34
CA GLU A 317 11.59 -30.73 -4.96
C GLU A 317 11.13 -29.46 -4.22
N ASN A 318 10.69 -28.43 -4.94
CA ASN A 318 10.38 -27.15 -4.35
C ASN A 318 9.02 -26.57 -4.78
N ASN A 319 8.35 -25.92 -3.85
CA ASN A 319 7.20 -25.05 -4.08
C ASN A 319 7.66 -23.60 -4.26
N TYR A 320 7.06 -22.86 -5.22
CA TYR A 320 7.27 -21.45 -5.49
C TYR A 320 5.99 -20.67 -5.21
N VAL A 321 5.87 -20.14 -3.99
CA VAL A 321 4.59 -19.70 -3.41
C VAL A 321 4.68 -18.31 -2.77
N ASN A 322 3.54 -17.80 -2.32
CA ASN A 322 3.39 -16.53 -1.63
C ASN A 322 3.98 -15.35 -2.42
N PRO A 323 3.52 -15.14 -3.66
CA PRO A 323 3.98 -14.03 -4.47
C PRO A 323 3.48 -12.70 -3.93
N TYR A 324 4.34 -11.68 -4.01
CA TYR A 324 4.00 -10.27 -3.88
C TYR A 324 4.59 -9.54 -5.06
N ALA A 325 3.90 -8.55 -5.58
CA ALA A 325 4.32 -7.90 -6.82
C ALA A 325 4.13 -6.39 -6.79
N THR A 326 4.91 -5.73 -7.61
CA THR A 326 4.81 -4.32 -7.97
C THR A 326 5.00 -4.18 -9.47
N VAL A 327 4.67 -3.03 -10.03
CA VAL A 327 4.88 -2.73 -11.45
C VAL A 327 5.95 -1.66 -11.59
N GLU A 328 6.90 -1.89 -12.48
CA GLU A 328 7.92 -0.92 -12.83
C GLU A 328 7.26 0.26 -13.59
N PRO A 329 7.39 1.50 -13.12
CA PRO A 329 6.55 2.61 -13.61
C PRO A 329 6.89 3.10 -15.02
N VAL A 330 8.02 2.70 -15.62
CA VAL A 330 8.48 3.15 -16.94
C VAL A 330 8.20 2.13 -18.03
N THR A 331 8.51 0.86 -17.79
CA THR A 331 8.31 -0.24 -18.75
C THR A 331 6.99 -0.96 -18.57
N HIS A 332 6.35 -0.78 -17.42
CA HIS A 332 5.11 -1.46 -17.01
C HIS A 332 5.27 -2.98 -16.83
N ASP A 333 6.50 -3.45 -16.64
CA ASP A 333 6.76 -4.85 -16.35
C ASP A 333 6.36 -5.17 -14.90
N LEU A 334 5.85 -6.36 -14.67
CA LEU A 334 5.66 -6.90 -13.34
C LEU A 334 7.01 -7.27 -12.74
N ILE A 335 7.29 -6.82 -11.51
CA ILE A 335 8.37 -7.34 -10.68
C ILE A 335 7.70 -8.04 -9.50
N LEU A 336 7.98 -9.32 -9.33
CA LEU A 336 7.41 -10.09 -8.23
C LEU A 336 8.50 -10.78 -7.42
N VAL A 337 8.25 -10.91 -6.11
CA VAL A 337 9.02 -11.74 -5.19
C VAL A 337 8.17 -12.92 -4.75
N TYR A 338 8.81 -14.08 -4.56
CA TYR A 338 8.14 -15.30 -4.12
C TYR A 338 9.09 -16.13 -3.26
N ARG A 339 8.52 -17.04 -2.48
CA ARG A 339 9.29 -17.96 -1.64
C ARG A 339 9.48 -19.28 -2.36
N GLN A 340 10.69 -19.78 -2.34
CA GLN A 340 11.00 -21.19 -2.57
C GLN A 340 10.96 -21.93 -1.23
N ILE A 341 10.22 -23.01 -1.16
CA ILE A 341 10.06 -23.85 0.03
C ILE A 341 10.23 -25.30 -0.41
N ASP A 342 11.07 -26.07 0.28
CA ASP A 342 11.18 -27.51 0.06
C ASP A 342 9.81 -28.20 0.20
N SER A 343 9.41 -28.96 -0.81
CA SER A 343 8.06 -29.57 -0.89
C SER A 343 7.81 -30.68 0.13
N ASN A 344 8.86 -31.25 0.71
CA ASN A 344 8.76 -32.38 1.63
C ASN A 344 8.90 -31.96 3.10
N THR A 345 9.73 -30.95 3.38
CA THR A 345 10.10 -30.59 4.75
C THR A 345 9.56 -29.25 5.19
N GLU A 346 9.18 -28.36 4.25
CA GLU A 346 8.81 -26.95 4.48
C GLU A 346 9.85 -26.16 5.30
N SER A 347 11.06 -26.71 5.47
CA SER A 347 12.06 -26.25 6.42
C SER A 347 13.05 -25.25 5.84
N GLU A 348 13.17 -25.18 4.52
CA GLU A 348 14.04 -24.24 3.85
C GLU A 348 13.21 -23.14 3.16
N SER A 349 13.60 -21.89 3.34
CA SER A 349 12.92 -20.77 2.74
C SER A 349 13.92 -19.81 2.11
N ARG A 350 13.86 -19.67 0.79
CA ARG A 350 14.59 -18.68 0.02
C ARG A 350 13.63 -17.69 -0.59
N ILE A 351 14.08 -16.47 -0.83
CA ILE A 351 13.30 -15.46 -1.53
C ILE A 351 13.94 -15.24 -2.90
N PHE A 352 13.13 -15.38 -3.92
CA PHE A 352 13.48 -15.07 -5.31
C PHE A 352 12.67 -13.90 -5.82
N ALA A 353 13.20 -13.22 -6.84
CA ALA A 353 12.45 -12.24 -7.62
C ALA A 353 12.50 -12.60 -9.10
N ASN A 354 11.44 -12.25 -9.84
CA ASN A 354 11.43 -12.31 -11.28
C ASN A 354 10.79 -11.06 -11.88
N ARG A 355 11.09 -10.78 -13.15
CA ARG A 355 10.54 -9.68 -13.92
C ARG A 355 9.89 -10.21 -15.17
N ILE A 356 8.63 -9.83 -15.42
CA ILE A 356 7.80 -10.36 -16.50
C ILE A 356 7.16 -9.19 -17.24
N THR A 357 7.33 -9.16 -18.57
CA THR A 357 6.74 -8.11 -19.42
C THR A 357 5.22 -8.29 -19.57
N THR A 358 4.54 -7.24 -20.05
CA THR A 358 3.11 -7.28 -20.38
C THR A 358 2.75 -8.34 -21.43
N THR A 359 3.71 -8.87 -22.17
CA THR A 359 3.54 -9.93 -23.17
C THR A 359 3.97 -11.32 -22.69
N GLY A 360 4.40 -11.43 -21.42
CA GLY A 360 4.76 -12.69 -20.77
C GLY A 360 6.21 -13.13 -20.97
N GLU A 361 7.11 -12.25 -21.43
CA GLU A 361 8.54 -12.57 -21.47
C GLU A 361 9.13 -12.53 -20.05
N VAL A 362 9.79 -13.61 -19.65
CA VAL A 362 10.46 -13.73 -18.34
C VAL A 362 11.89 -13.21 -18.48
N LEU A 363 12.17 -12.03 -17.92
CA LEU A 363 13.45 -11.32 -18.17
C LEU A 363 14.61 -11.84 -17.31
N TRP A 364 14.34 -12.41 -16.14
CA TRP A 364 15.39 -12.90 -15.24
C TRP A 364 15.50 -14.43 -15.18
N GLY A 365 14.96 -15.15 -16.20
CA GLY A 365 15.03 -16.60 -16.33
C GLY A 365 14.41 -17.32 -15.14
N GLU A 366 15.16 -18.18 -14.44
CA GLU A 366 14.72 -18.90 -13.24
C GLU A 366 14.61 -18.01 -11.99
N GLY A 367 14.72 -16.69 -12.15
CA GLY A 367 14.65 -15.72 -11.07
C GLY A 367 16.00 -15.35 -10.49
N LYS A 368 16.00 -14.24 -9.75
CA LYS A 368 17.16 -13.72 -9.00
C LYS A 368 17.00 -14.07 -7.54
N LEU A 369 18.03 -14.65 -6.94
CA LEU A 369 18.06 -14.92 -5.50
C LEU A 369 18.18 -13.58 -4.75
N ILE A 370 17.19 -13.29 -3.92
CA ILE A 370 17.11 -12.09 -3.09
C ILE A 370 17.62 -12.39 -1.67
N ALA A 371 17.16 -13.49 -1.08
CA ALA A 371 17.65 -13.94 0.21
C ALA A 371 17.86 -15.46 0.17
N ASP A 372 19.08 -15.88 0.48
CA ASP A 372 19.41 -17.30 0.59
C ASP A 372 19.09 -17.81 1.99
N ASN A 373 18.91 -19.11 2.10
CA ASN A 373 18.71 -19.77 3.38
C ASN A 373 19.94 -19.52 4.28
N GLU A 374 19.74 -18.82 5.39
CA GLU A 374 20.77 -18.66 6.41
C GLU A 374 20.60 -19.77 7.45
N GLU A 375 21.69 -20.44 7.82
CA GLU A 375 21.70 -21.39 8.92
C GLU A 375 21.09 -20.72 10.16
N GLU A 376 19.98 -21.26 10.69
CA GLU A 376 19.25 -20.77 11.87
C GLU A 376 18.20 -19.65 11.64
N TRP A 377 17.90 -19.20 10.39
CA TRP A 377 16.91 -18.15 10.14
C TRP A 377 15.85 -18.53 9.11
N TYR A 378 14.59 -18.15 9.40
CA TYR A 378 13.49 -18.16 8.43
C TYR A 378 13.19 -16.78 7.90
N PHE A 379 12.88 -16.69 6.60
CA PHE A 379 12.39 -15.50 5.93
C PHE A 379 10.91 -15.65 5.63
N LEU A 380 10.13 -14.68 6.06
CA LEU A 380 8.67 -14.72 5.95
C LEU A 380 8.14 -13.42 5.36
N ARG A 381 6.99 -13.51 4.68
CA ARG A 381 6.21 -12.37 4.20
C ARG A 381 7.05 -11.33 3.45
N PRO A 382 7.66 -11.70 2.34
CA PRO A 382 8.35 -10.72 1.51
C PRO A 382 7.35 -9.69 0.97
N THR A 383 7.75 -8.44 0.87
CA THR A 383 7.03 -7.40 0.13
C THR A 383 7.95 -6.79 -0.90
N ILE A 384 7.40 -6.16 -1.92
CA ILE A 384 8.17 -5.51 -2.97
C ILE A 384 7.51 -4.21 -3.40
N ASP A 385 8.32 -3.16 -3.56
CA ASP A 385 7.86 -1.84 -3.99
C ASP A 385 8.85 -1.25 -5.01
N ALA A 386 8.37 -0.94 -6.22
CA ALA A 386 9.19 -0.28 -7.24
C ALA A 386 9.48 1.17 -6.84
N TYR A 387 10.66 1.67 -7.23
CA TYR A 387 10.97 3.09 -7.08
C TYR A 387 10.20 3.92 -8.11
N PRO A 388 9.59 5.05 -7.71
CA PRO A 388 8.78 5.87 -8.62
C PRO A 388 9.51 6.43 -9.83
N ASP A 389 10.83 6.49 -9.78
CA ASP A 389 11.69 6.94 -10.88
C ASP A 389 12.16 5.80 -11.82
N GLY A 390 11.74 4.56 -11.58
CA GLY A 390 12.12 3.39 -12.36
C GLY A 390 13.58 2.94 -12.18
N SER A 391 14.32 3.51 -11.21
CA SER A 391 15.74 3.17 -11.01
C SER A 391 15.98 1.81 -10.35
N GLY A 392 14.94 1.21 -9.76
CA GLY A 392 15.05 -0.05 -9.04
C GLY A 392 13.83 -0.37 -8.22
N PHE A 393 14.02 -1.19 -7.20
CA PHE A 393 12.96 -1.63 -6.29
C PHE A 393 13.52 -1.95 -4.90
N MET A 394 12.63 -1.98 -3.93
CA MET A 394 12.90 -2.43 -2.56
C MET A 394 12.20 -3.76 -2.30
N VAL A 395 12.90 -4.67 -1.63
CA VAL A 395 12.30 -5.88 -1.05
C VAL A 395 12.43 -5.81 0.47
N SER A 396 11.36 -6.08 1.18
CA SER A 396 11.42 -6.23 2.63
C SER A 396 10.87 -7.59 3.07
N TYR A 397 11.34 -8.08 4.20
CA TYR A 397 10.84 -9.33 4.77
C TYR A 397 11.06 -9.42 6.27
N GLN A 398 10.28 -10.29 6.89
CA GLN A 398 10.46 -10.67 8.29
C GLN A 398 11.56 -11.72 8.41
N LYS A 399 12.41 -11.55 9.42
CA LYS A 399 13.46 -12.50 9.78
C LYS A 399 13.22 -13.03 11.19
N THR A 400 13.22 -14.33 11.37
CA THR A 400 13.00 -14.99 12.67
C THR A 400 13.96 -16.15 12.86
N PRO A 401 14.49 -16.40 14.09
CA PRO A 401 15.33 -17.56 14.35
C PRO A 401 14.55 -18.87 14.19
N MET A 402 15.15 -19.89 13.58
CA MET A 402 14.53 -21.22 13.39
C MET A 402 14.11 -21.89 14.70
N TYR A 403 14.82 -21.63 15.79
CA TYR A 403 14.57 -22.24 17.11
C TYR A 403 13.63 -21.39 17.99
N ASP A 404 13.27 -20.19 17.54
CA ASP A 404 12.38 -19.29 18.27
C ASP A 404 11.51 -18.48 17.29
N LEU A 405 10.53 -19.17 16.71
CA LEU A 405 9.61 -18.66 15.67
C LEU A 405 8.71 -17.50 16.16
N TYR A 406 9.02 -16.93 17.31
CA TYR A 406 8.20 -15.90 17.94
C TYR A 406 8.87 -14.54 18.03
N TYR A 407 10.12 -14.43 17.60
CA TYR A 407 10.87 -13.17 17.64
C TYR A 407 11.22 -12.72 16.24
N TYR A 408 10.46 -11.77 15.74
CA TYR A 408 10.60 -11.23 14.39
C TYR A 408 11.34 -9.90 14.40
N THR A 409 12.22 -9.71 13.44
CA THR A 409 12.80 -8.42 13.04
C THR A 409 12.42 -8.12 11.59
N PHE A 410 12.60 -6.87 11.16
CA PHE A 410 12.32 -6.46 9.78
C PHE A 410 13.58 -5.95 9.10
N GLU A 411 13.77 -6.43 7.88
CA GLU A 411 14.88 -6.06 7.02
C GLU A 411 14.34 -5.52 5.70
N ALA A 412 14.99 -4.50 5.14
CA ALA A 412 14.70 -3.97 3.81
C ALA A 412 15.98 -3.85 2.99
N TYR A 413 15.89 -4.17 1.72
CA TYR A 413 17.00 -4.21 0.77
C TYR A 413 16.60 -3.46 -0.50
N GLY A 414 17.46 -2.55 -0.97
CA GLY A 414 17.30 -1.90 -2.26
C GLY A 414 18.05 -2.63 -3.36
N TYR A 415 17.48 -2.65 -4.53
CA TYR A 415 18.02 -3.28 -5.74
C TYR A 415 17.90 -2.33 -6.92
N ASP A 416 18.87 -2.40 -7.86
CA ASP A 416 18.73 -1.84 -9.19
C ASP A 416 17.84 -2.73 -10.11
N MET A 417 17.60 -2.30 -11.34
CA MET A 417 16.75 -3.05 -12.29
C MET A 417 17.40 -4.32 -12.87
N GLU A 418 18.66 -4.58 -12.57
CA GLU A 418 19.36 -5.84 -12.83
C GLU A 418 19.34 -6.79 -11.61
N ALA A 419 18.64 -6.37 -10.53
CA ALA A 419 18.56 -7.04 -9.25
C ALA A 419 19.91 -7.14 -8.51
N ASN A 420 20.80 -6.16 -8.69
CA ASN A 420 21.99 -6.01 -7.84
C ASN A 420 21.60 -5.22 -6.60
N GLN A 421 21.97 -5.71 -5.43
CA GLN A 421 21.70 -5.02 -4.16
C GLN A 421 22.48 -3.69 -4.09
N THR A 422 21.78 -2.61 -3.78
CA THR A 422 22.34 -1.25 -3.68
C THR A 422 22.50 -0.81 -2.23
N TRP A 423 21.59 -1.23 -1.35
CA TRP A 423 21.65 -0.94 0.09
C TRP A 423 20.92 -2.02 0.91
N HIS A 424 21.15 -1.99 2.23
CA HIS A 424 20.47 -2.82 3.22
C HIS A 424 20.21 -1.98 4.49
N THR A 425 19.04 -2.10 5.07
CA THR A 425 18.65 -1.40 6.29
C THR A 425 17.77 -2.30 7.15
N GLN A 426 18.12 -2.42 8.42
CA GLN A 426 17.26 -3.04 9.42
C GLN A 426 16.20 -2.02 9.86
N ILE A 427 14.94 -2.31 9.58
CA ILE A 427 13.80 -1.43 9.88
C ILE A 427 13.42 -1.49 11.37
N CYS A 428 13.39 -2.71 11.93
CA CYS A 428 13.12 -2.94 13.34
C CYS A 428 14.06 -4.01 13.88
N SER A 429 14.83 -3.65 14.90
CA SER A 429 15.78 -4.55 15.58
C SER A 429 15.27 -5.06 16.92
N VAL A 430 14.12 -4.59 17.40
CA VAL A 430 13.51 -5.03 18.65
C VAL A 430 12.70 -6.30 18.36
N PRO A 431 13.18 -7.47 18.78
CA PRO A 431 12.42 -8.70 18.56
C PRO A 431 11.18 -8.74 19.44
N ASP A 432 10.03 -9.09 18.86
CA ASP A 432 8.77 -9.26 19.59
C ASP A 432 8.01 -10.49 19.11
N PHE A 433 7.21 -11.05 20.00
CA PHE A 433 6.40 -12.26 19.80
C PHE A 433 5.34 -12.13 18.71
N ARG A 434 4.86 -10.92 18.40
CA ARG A 434 3.80 -10.66 17.43
C ARG A 434 4.10 -9.42 16.62
N ILE A 435 5.12 -9.50 15.84
CA ILE A 435 5.27 -8.50 14.81
C ILE A 435 4.46 -8.97 13.59
N TYR A 436 3.26 -8.46 13.47
CA TYR A 436 2.46 -8.64 12.27
C TYR A 436 2.77 -7.48 11.35
N LEU A 437 3.65 -7.71 10.37
CA LEU A 437 3.87 -6.74 9.31
C LEU A 437 2.60 -6.67 8.48
N GLY A 438 1.98 -5.50 8.46
CA GLY A 438 0.99 -5.16 7.47
C GLY A 438 1.65 -4.98 6.09
N ASN A 439 0.85 -4.62 5.12
CA ASN A 439 1.38 -4.18 3.84
C ASN A 439 2.21 -2.91 4.04
N THR A 440 3.16 -2.66 3.14
CA THR A 440 3.84 -1.37 3.03
C THR A 440 2.92 -0.34 2.36
N SER A 441 3.25 0.95 2.52
CA SER A 441 2.48 2.01 1.86
C SER A 441 2.75 2.10 0.35
N GLY A 442 3.81 1.47 -0.15
CA GLY A 442 4.45 1.86 -1.39
C GLY A 442 5.25 3.16 -1.24
N PHE A 443 5.99 3.53 -2.27
CA PHE A 443 6.76 4.79 -2.26
C PHE A 443 5.87 5.98 -2.61
N HIS A 444 5.60 6.83 -1.62
CA HIS A 444 4.86 8.08 -1.78
C HIS A 444 5.64 9.23 -1.12
N ASN A 445 5.71 10.38 -1.78
CA ASN A 445 6.44 11.55 -1.27
C ASN A 445 7.89 11.25 -0.84
N GLY A 446 8.57 10.36 -1.57
CA GLY A 446 9.97 10.01 -1.33
C GLY A 446 10.21 9.07 -0.16
N GLN A 447 9.17 8.46 0.40
CA GLN A 447 9.27 7.47 1.47
C GLN A 447 8.30 6.29 1.28
N ASN A 448 8.67 5.15 1.83
CA ASN A 448 7.80 4.00 2.05
C ASN A 448 7.59 3.84 3.57
N ILE A 449 6.38 3.49 3.98
CA ILE A 449 6.00 3.38 5.39
C ILE A 449 5.67 1.93 5.71
N PHE A 450 6.28 1.43 6.79
CA PHE A 450 6.01 0.14 7.39
C PHE A 450 5.19 0.35 8.66
N VAL A 451 4.21 -0.52 8.90
CA VAL A 451 3.44 -0.52 10.15
C VAL A 451 3.30 -1.95 10.65
N TRP A 452 3.46 -2.13 11.95
CA TRP A 452 3.32 -3.42 12.62
C TRP A 452 2.72 -3.26 14.01
N VAL A 453 2.17 -4.35 14.54
CA VAL A 453 1.72 -4.44 15.92
C VAL A 453 2.75 -5.19 16.76
N THR A 454 2.82 -4.86 18.05
CA THR A 454 3.69 -5.51 19.02
C THR A 454 2.89 -6.08 20.19
N SER A 455 3.50 -6.96 20.97
CA SER A 455 2.88 -7.61 22.12
C SER A 455 2.53 -6.66 23.26
N ASP A 456 3.12 -5.47 23.28
CA ASP A 456 2.85 -4.41 24.28
C ASP A 456 1.54 -3.64 24.00
N GLY A 457 0.83 -3.96 22.91
CA GLY A 457 -0.47 -3.36 22.60
C GLY A 457 -0.39 -2.02 21.89
N PHE A 458 0.62 -1.83 21.02
CA PHE A 458 0.75 -0.63 20.22
C PHE A 458 1.00 -0.96 18.74
N LEU A 459 0.55 -0.05 17.87
CA LEU A 459 1.04 0.02 16.50
C LEU A 459 2.27 0.90 16.45
N TYR A 460 3.32 0.34 15.88
CA TYR A 460 4.54 1.05 15.55
C TYR A 460 4.70 1.15 14.04
N GLY A 461 5.49 2.11 13.63
CA GLY A 461 5.85 2.28 12.24
C GLY A 461 7.22 2.88 12.06
N GLN A 462 7.69 2.77 10.85
CA GLN A 462 8.95 3.32 10.38
C GLN A 462 8.83 3.68 8.91
N ASN A 463 9.51 4.74 8.51
CA ASN A 463 9.66 5.09 7.11
C ASN A 463 11.07 4.78 6.61
N ILE A 464 11.20 4.64 5.29
CA ILE A 464 12.48 4.52 4.60
C ILE A 464 12.41 5.25 3.26
N ASP A 465 13.50 5.88 2.84
CA ASP A 465 13.61 6.46 1.50
C ASP A 465 14.21 5.46 0.49
N MET A 466 14.28 5.82 -0.79
CA MET A 466 14.84 4.99 -1.86
C MET A 466 16.33 4.69 -1.70
N ASN A 467 17.04 5.38 -0.79
CA ASN A 467 18.47 5.14 -0.49
C ASN A 467 18.66 4.29 0.77
N GLY A 468 17.57 3.77 1.35
CA GLY A 468 17.63 2.97 2.56
C GLY A 468 17.78 3.80 3.84
N THR A 469 17.48 5.11 3.83
CA THR A 469 17.59 5.98 4.99
C THR A 469 16.26 6.06 5.74
N MET A 470 16.27 5.75 7.01
CA MET A 470 15.15 5.93 7.95
C MET A 470 15.16 7.32 8.58
N GLY A 471 14.03 7.70 9.16
CA GLY A 471 13.92 8.90 9.97
C GLY A 471 13.31 10.08 9.23
N PRO A 472 13.46 11.29 9.74
CA PRO A 472 12.82 12.45 9.14
C PRO A 472 13.24 12.57 7.69
N THR A 473 12.28 12.35 6.79
CA THR A 473 12.50 12.74 5.40
C THR A 473 12.71 14.24 5.41
N ALA A 474 13.84 14.69 4.88
CA ALA A 474 14.05 16.12 4.63
C ALA A 474 13.15 16.56 3.47
N SER A 475 11.85 16.30 3.61
CA SER A 475 10.85 16.86 2.72
C SER A 475 10.72 18.32 3.07
N VAL A 476 11.40 19.14 2.32
CA VAL A 476 10.84 20.45 2.05
C VAL A 476 9.54 20.12 1.32
N ASN A 477 8.41 20.16 2.02
CA ASN A 477 7.12 20.16 1.36
C ASN A 477 7.18 21.31 0.35
N GLU A 478 7.31 20.98 -0.92
CA GLU A 478 6.91 21.89 -1.97
C GLU A 478 5.38 21.96 -1.81
N ASN A 479 4.93 22.77 -0.83
CA ASN A 479 3.53 23.13 -0.75
C ASN A 479 3.16 23.54 -2.16
N GLY A 480 2.15 22.88 -2.72
CA GLY A 480 1.63 23.18 -4.05
C GLY A 480 1.05 24.59 -4.12
N SER A 481 1.90 25.59 -3.88
CA SER A 481 1.64 26.94 -4.28
C SER A 481 1.85 26.97 -5.78
N SER A 482 0.93 27.57 -6.48
CA SER A 482 0.99 27.85 -7.92
C SER A 482 2.18 28.75 -8.34
N LEU A 483 3.11 29.02 -7.42
CA LEU A 483 4.28 29.85 -7.62
C LEU A 483 5.39 29.02 -8.29
N SER A 484 5.56 29.21 -9.60
CA SER A 484 6.69 28.69 -10.33
C SER A 484 7.97 29.46 -9.96
N ALA A 485 8.97 28.74 -9.41
CA ALA A 485 10.23 29.36 -9.01
C ALA A 485 11.43 28.63 -9.58
N SER A 486 12.49 29.35 -9.93
CA SER A 486 13.77 28.77 -10.32
C SER A 486 14.92 29.41 -9.54
N ILE A 487 15.96 28.60 -9.24
CA ILE A 487 17.15 29.04 -8.52
C ILE A 487 18.38 28.54 -9.26
N PHE A 488 19.34 29.41 -9.51
CA PHE A 488 20.66 29.01 -10.03
C PHE A 488 21.75 29.97 -9.56
N GLN A 489 22.97 29.45 -9.44
CA GLN A 489 24.12 30.28 -9.08
C GLN A 489 24.85 30.78 -10.34
N ASN A 490 25.11 32.07 -10.38
CA ASN A 490 25.92 32.74 -11.40
C ASN A 490 27.08 33.48 -10.72
N GLY A 491 28.27 32.86 -10.76
CA GLY A 491 29.45 33.39 -10.05
C GLY A 491 29.21 33.46 -8.54
N SER A 492 29.36 34.64 -7.98
CA SER A 492 29.15 34.93 -6.54
C SER A 492 27.70 35.22 -6.18
N ASN A 493 26.78 35.15 -7.13
CA ASN A 493 25.39 35.53 -6.91
C ASN A 493 24.47 34.30 -7.08
N LEU A 494 23.49 34.17 -6.20
CA LEU A 494 22.37 33.25 -6.32
C LEU A 494 21.20 34.02 -6.94
N ILE A 495 20.78 33.60 -8.12
CA ILE A 495 19.64 34.18 -8.86
C ILE A 495 18.40 33.38 -8.52
N VAL A 496 17.37 34.07 -8.04
CA VAL A 496 16.07 33.49 -7.69
C VAL A 496 15.01 34.14 -8.54
N ASN A 497 14.27 33.37 -9.30
CA ASN A 497 13.14 33.87 -10.11
C ASN A 497 11.85 33.22 -9.62
N ALA A 498 10.84 34.06 -9.36
CA ALA A 498 9.47 33.65 -9.04
C ALA A 498 8.52 34.81 -9.29
N ASP A 499 7.29 34.54 -9.68
CA ASP A 499 6.29 35.58 -9.94
C ASP A 499 5.93 36.34 -8.66
N ASN A 500 5.86 37.67 -8.74
CA ASN A 500 5.48 38.55 -7.63
C ASN A 500 6.32 38.34 -6.33
N LEU A 501 7.59 38.03 -6.48
CA LEU A 501 8.50 37.78 -5.36
C LEU A 501 8.59 38.99 -4.43
N SER A 502 8.33 38.78 -3.13
CA SER A 502 8.39 39.82 -2.09
C SER A 502 9.58 39.64 -1.16
N GLN A 503 9.99 38.40 -0.87
CA GLN A 503 11.09 38.10 0.04
C GLN A 503 11.75 36.77 -0.32
N VAL A 504 13.07 36.72 -0.16
CA VAL A 504 13.88 35.48 -0.23
C VAL A 504 14.68 35.33 1.05
N GLU A 505 14.61 34.15 1.65
CA GLU A 505 15.40 33.81 2.82
C GLU A 505 16.25 32.55 2.53
N ILE A 506 17.55 32.66 2.82
CA ILE A 506 18.49 31.53 2.73
C ILE A 506 18.70 30.96 4.12
N ILE A 507 18.43 29.69 4.29
CA ILE A 507 18.42 28.98 5.57
C ILE A 507 19.45 27.84 5.50
N SER A 508 20.21 27.64 6.56
CA SER A 508 21.10 26.47 6.69
C SER A 508 20.31 25.18 6.81
N ILE A 509 20.96 24.05 6.56
CA ILE A 509 20.36 22.71 6.79
C ILE A 509 19.97 22.47 8.26
N THR A 510 20.50 23.25 9.20
CA THR A 510 20.14 23.20 10.63
C THR A 510 18.99 24.14 10.99
N GLY A 511 18.32 24.77 9.99
CA GLY A 511 17.18 25.67 10.19
C GLY A 511 17.54 27.12 10.57
N GLN A 512 18.83 27.49 10.62
CA GLN A 512 19.24 28.84 10.94
C GLN A 512 19.09 29.75 9.72
N SER A 513 18.37 30.87 9.85
CA SER A 513 18.32 31.93 8.84
C SER A 513 19.70 32.57 8.67
N ILE A 514 20.27 32.45 7.48
CA ILE A 514 21.61 32.96 7.14
C ILE A 514 21.52 34.33 6.48
N LYS A 515 20.52 34.50 5.60
CA LYS A 515 20.35 35.74 4.86
C LYS A 515 18.90 35.91 4.43
N THR A 516 18.37 37.14 4.59
CA THR A 516 17.05 37.53 4.10
C THR A 516 17.19 38.74 3.19
N VAL A 517 16.53 38.71 2.06
CA VAL A 517 16.52 39.78 1.06
C VAL A 517 15.09 40.10 0.67
N GLU A 518 14.72 41.38 0.77
CA GLU A 518 13.45 41.87 0.22
C GLU A 518 13.56 41.96 -1.31
N ALA A 519 12.50 41.52 -1.99
CA ALA A 519 12.41 41.55 -3.44
C ALA A 519 11.14 42.30 -3.88
N ASN A 520 11.23 42.98 -4.98
CA ASN A 520 10.08 43.69 -5.60
C ASN A 520 10.05 43.32 -7.08
N GLY A 521 9.28 42.32 -7.45
CA GLY A 521 9.15 41.87 -8.85
C GLY A 521 9.35 40.36 -8.99
N ASN A 522 9.91 39.93 -10.11
CA ASN A 522 9.96 38.50 -10.46
C ASN A 522 11.36 37.87 -10.27
N ALA A 523 12.31 38.62 -9.73
CA ALA A 523 13.66 38.09 -9.51
C ALA A 523 14.36 38.75 -8.32
N ALA A 524 15.24 37.99 -7.66
CA ALA A 524 16.19 38.50 -6.67
C ALA A 524 17.61 38.02 -7.02
N ASP A 525 18.57 38.93 -6.91
CA ASP A 525 19.99 38.67 -7.08
C ASP A 525 20.69 38.79 -5.72
N ILE A 526 21.17 37.66 -5.18
CA ILE A 526 21.65 37.56 -3.81
C ILE A 526 23.13 37.21 -3.81
N ASN A 527 23.98 38.13 -3.38
CA ASN A 527 25.40 37.85 -3.26
C ASN A 527 25.66 36.81 -2.12
N VAL A 528 26.27 35.71 -2.48
CA VAL A 528 26.58 34.59 -1.59
C VAL A 528 28.10 34.36 -1.42
N SER A 529 28.94 35.29 -1.85
CA SER A 529 30.41 35.13 -1.82
C SER A 529 31.00 34.93 -0.42
N GLY A 530 30.30 35.36 0.62
CA GLY A 530 30.70 35.20 2.03
C GLY A 530 30.12 33.94 2.72
N MET A 531 29.35 33.12 1.99
CA MET A 531 28.70 31.93 2.54
C MET A 531 29.58 30.69 2.38
N THR A 532 29.51 29.80 3.34
CA THR A 532 30.22 28.51 3.26
C THR A 532 29.62 27.67 2.12
N LYS A 533 30.48 27.01 1.35
CA LYS A 533 30.03 26.06 0.32
C LYS A 533 29.24 24.94 0.96
N GLY A 534 28.10 24.59 0.37
CA GLY A 534 27.24 23.54 0.92
C GLY A 534 25.79 23.64 0.48
N LEU A 535 24.97 22.76 1.04
CA LEU A 535 23.53 22.72 0.80
C LEU A 535 22.80 23.74 1.67
N TYR A 536 21.88 24.48 1.06
CA TYR A 536 21.03 25.48 1.72
C TYR A 536 19.58 25.32 1.28
N ILE A 537 18.68 25.78 2.12
CA ILE A 537 17.24 25.91 1.85
C ILE A 537 16.98 27.37 1.48
N VAL A 538 16.25 27.59 0.40
CA VAL A 538 15.82 28.93 -0.02
C VAL A 538 14.30 29.00 0.07
N ARG A 539 13.80 29.84 0.97
CA ARG A 539 12.39 30.14 1.14
C ARG A 539 12.06 31.43 0.38
N MET A 540 11.05 31.38 -0.47
CA MET A 540 10.58 32.47 -1.29
C MET A 540 9.14 32.79 -0.93
N ASN A 541 8.85 34.04 -0.65
CA ASN A 541 7.50 34.53 -0.40
C ASN A 541 7.09 35.44 -1.56
N ASP A 542 5.86 35.33 -2.04
CA ASP A 542 5.28 36.28 -2.97
C ASP A 542 4.50 37.39 -2.24
N SER A 543 4.06 38.39 -2.96
CA SER A 543 3.26 39.52 -2.42
C SER A 543 1.84 39.11 -2.00
N ASN A 544 1.39 37.92 -2.36
CA ASN A 544 0.08 37.37 -2.00
C ASN A 544 0.15 36.44 -0.75
N GLY A 545 1.35 36.24 -0.18
CA GLY A 545 1.58 35.40 0.98
C GLY A 545 1.80 33.91 0.64
N ASN A 546 1.93 33.55 -0.64
CA ASN A 546 2.31 32.20 -1.01
C ASN A 546 3.79 31.98 -0.74
N ILE A 547 4.15 30.77 -0.33
CA ILE A 547 5.51 30.38 0.05
C ILE A 547 5.96 29.23 -0.83
N VAL A 548 7.14 29.35 -1.42
CA VAL A 548 7.86 28.25 -2.07
C VAL A 548 9.21 28.04 -1.41
N VAL A 549 9.59 26.81 -1.21
CA VAL A 549 10.87 26.44 -0.62
C VAL A 549 11.61 25.50 -1.57
N LYS A 550 12.88 25.80 -1.86
CA LYS A 550 13.75 24.96 -2.70
C LYS A 550 15.10 24.75 -2.08
N LYS A 551 15.73 23.63 -2.38
CA LYS A 551 17.13 23.34 -2.01
C LYS A 551 18.06 23.88 -3.10
N THR A 552 19.22 24.42 -2.68
CA THR A 552 20.27 24.87 -3.59
C THR A 552 21.65 24.55 -3.02
N VAL A 553 22.62 24.38 -3.90
CA VAL A 553 24.03 24.18 -3.49
C VAL A 553 24.80 25.46 -3.81
N ILE A 554 25.40 26.07 -2.78
CA ILE A 554 26.34 27.18 -2.96
C ILE A 554 27.74 26.59 -3.16
N ARG A 555 28.39 26.95 -4.28
CA ARG A 555 29.66 26.38 -4.75
C ARG A 555 30.84 27.33 -4.62
#